data_b0b21213def5345d077d20a18f1f4f61
#
_entry.id   b0b21213def5345d077d20a18f1f4f61
#
_cell.length_a   1.000
_cell.length_b   1.000
_cell.length_c   1.000
_cell.angle_alpha   90.00
_cell.angle_beta   90.00
_cell.angle_gamma   90.00
#
_symmetry.space_group_name_H-M   'P 1'
#
loop_
_entity.id
_entity.type
_entity.pdbx_description
1 polymer ?
#
loop_
_entity_poly.entity_id
_entity_poly.type
_entity_poly.pdbx_seq_one_letter_code
_entity_poly.pdbx_strand_id
1 'polypeptide(L)'
;VGRSSVRGEGTRKGVPHARELGWDDGLYDDAPSGGTDDPARPAGATAPAGAAGAAGTTEAAEAPGAADAVGGGGRGHRRGRAGGGRRRAGAGAGGTGGPGGRSGKGGKRRVLRWSASVLSLLILGTAGAGYLYYEHLNDKIKKDDLTLGKNMPEHKANAAGQTPLNILLIGSDARDNKANQDLGGGRDTFDGPPLADVQMLVHLSADRSNISVVSMPRDTMLKIPECRDSNGKVYRARQFAQTNESLDRGGPGCTVATWVELTGIPIDHFMMIDFAGVVSMADAVGGVPVCVDKNIESRTSDGKGSGLKLARGTHPIKGEQALQWLRTRYGWVGGTDLERAKAQHMYMNSMVRELRKNAKLTDPNKLRKLAEAATDALTVDNGLDTIGKLYDLAEELKSVPTGRITMTTMPNFYSTRQAGKVEPTPGEAEELFRMIREDIPLDGKPSKRAKPAASKDPAAAPAETAVTVRNGTYTDQLGSAQGRATTVAGLLEAKGYTRAKADTLTPRTAKTTVQFPSADLEGDAQAVAKALGIPAGSVKKTDQVTGITLVVGADWREGDTYPKPKATGKAPGSNTSRADQSGCMTVDPNFTW
;
A
#
# COMPACT_ATOMS: atom_id res chain seq x y z
N VAL A 1 -59.46 47.93 6.02
CA VAL A 1 -58.10 47.75 5.88
C VAL A 1 -57.81 46.23 6.00
N GLY A 2 -57.95 45.50 4.91
CA GLY A 2 -57.99 44.04 4.86
C GLY A 2 -56.62 43.38 4.77
N ARG A 3 -56.41 42.36 5.59
CA ARG A 3 -55.36 41.35 5.41
C ARG A 3 -55.96 40.15 4.68
N SER A 4 -55.50 39.89 3.45
CA SER A 4 -55.77 38.66 2.75
C SER A 4 -54.62 37.68 2.98
N SER A 5 -54.91 36.59 3.64
CA SER A 5 -54.06 35.42 3.76
C SER A 5 -54.39 34.46 2.64
N VAL A 6 -53.46 34.23 1.73
CA VAL A 6 -53.53 33.14 0.76
C VAL A 6 -52.79 31.94 1.33
N ARG A 7 -53.55 30.93 1.75
CA ARG A 7 -53.05 29.59 2.04
C ARG A 7 -52.86 28.86 0.71
N GLY A 8 -51.63 28.60 0.33
CA GLY A 8 -51.30 27.67 -0.74
C GLY A 8 -51.11 26.29 -0.14
N GLU A 9 -52.05 25.39 -0.31
CA GLU A 9 -51.90 23.95 -0.11
C GLU A 9 -51.08 23.38 -1.27
N GLY A 10 -49.78 23.28 -1.07
CA GLY A 10 -48.87 22.49 -1.90
C GLY A 10 -48.89 21.05 -1.42
N THR A 11 -49.63 20.19 -2.08
CA THR A 11 -49.53 18.72 -1.99
C THR A 11 -48.11 18.35 -2.33
N ARG A 12 -47.29 18.00 -1.31
CA ARG A 12 -46.02 17.30 -1.47
C ARG A 12 -46.34 15.93 -2.07
N LYS A 13 -46.16 15.77 -3.39
CA LYS A 13 -46.03 14.43 -3.99
C LYS A 13 -44.84 13.75 -3.30
N GLY A 14 -45.11 12.61 -2.65
CA GLY A 14 -44.08 11.78 -2.10
C GLY A 14 -43.11 11.36 -3.20
N VAL A 15 -41.84 11.34 -2.88
CA VAL A 15 -40.79 10.83 -3.77
C VAL A 15 -41.14 9.36 -4.06
N PRO A 16 -41.28 8.95 -5.33
CA PRO A 16 -41.56 7.55 -5.65
C PRO A 16 -40.43 6.67 -5.17
N HIS A 17 -40.75 5.51 -4.59
CA HIS A 17 -39.76 4.51 -4.21
C HIS A 17 -39.07 3.93 -5.46
N ALA A 18 -37.80 3.51 -5.34
CA ALA A 18 -37.01 2.95 -6.43
C ALA A 18 -37.72 1.86 -7.23
N ARG A 19 -38.59 1.07 -6.58
CA ARG A 19 -39.47 0.07 -7.21
C ARG A 19 -40.50 0.65 -8.20
N GLU A 20 -40.99 1.86 -7.96
CA GLU A 20 -42.00 2.50 -8.82
C GLU A 20 -41.37 3.10 -10.09
N LEU A 21 -40.05 3.24 -10.13
CA LEU A 21 -39.27 3.79 -11.24
C LEU A 21 -38.62 2.70 -12.10
N GLY A 22 -38.90 1.41 -11.85
CA GLY A 22 -38.28 0.31 -12.58
C GLY A 22 -36.79 0.08 -12.21
N TRP A 23 -36.34 0.70 -11.14
CA TRP A 23 -35.02 0.48 -10.58
C TRP A 23 -35.09 -0.61 -9.53
N ASP A 24 -34.36 -1.68 -9.76
CA ASP A 24 -34.28 -2.78 -8.84
C ASP A 24 -33.18 -2.55 -7.81
N ASP A 25 -33.57 -2.44 -6.55
CA ASP A 25 -32.68 -2.48 -5.40
C ASP A 25 -31.84 -3.78 -5.37
N GLY A 26 -32.22 -4.80 -6.15
CA GLY A 26 -31.51 -6.07 -6.31
C GLY A 26 -30.11 -5.97 -6.92
N LEU A 27 -29.67 -4.82 -7.44
CA LEU A 27 -28.24 -4.58 -7.67
C LEU A 27 -27.46 -4.52 -6.35
N TYR A 28 -28.17 -4.42 -5.23
CA TYR A 28 -27.63 -4.23 -3.89
C TYR A 28 -28.20 -5.18 -2.84
N ASP A 29 -29.23 -6.01 -3.15
CA ASP A 29 -29.81 -6.99 -2.24
C ASP A 29 -29.20 -8.37 -2.45
N ASP A 30 -28.33 -8.78 -1.52
CA ASP A 30 -27.71 -10.10 -1.43
C ASP A 30 -28.44 -10.98 -0.40
N ALA A 31 -29.74 -11.29 -0.56
CA ALA A 31 -30.39 -12.27 0.29
C ALA A 31 -31.05 -13.37 -0.56
N PRO A 32 -30.64 -14.63 -0.45
CA PRO A 32 -31.47 -15.73 -0.92
C PRO A 32 -32.67 -15.87 0.03
N SER A 33 -33.88 -15.72 -0.47
CA SER A 33 -35.12 -16.06 0.23
C SER A 33 -35.12 -17.54 0.55
N GLY A 34 -34.93 -17.89 1.84
CA GLY A 34 -35.09 -19.24 2.34
C GLY A 34 -36.53 -19.69 2.31
N GLY A 35 -36.82 -20.67 1.48
CA GLY A 35 -38.04 -21.48 1.59
C GLY A 35 -37.89 -22.49 2.72
N THR A 36 -38.77 -22.42 3.69
CA THR A 36 -39.01 -23.44 4.69
C THR A 36 -39.63 -24.66 4.02
N ASP A 37 -38.99 -25.82 4.12
CA ASP A 37 -39.68 -27.11 4.30
C ASP A 37 -38.67 -28.14 4.83
N ASP A 38 -38.87 -28.52 6.08
CA ASP A 38 -38.33 -29.73 6.72
C ASP A 38 -39.28 -30.90 6.41
N PRO A 39 -38.85 -32.15 6.10
CA PRO A 39 -38.72 -33.08 7.20
C PRO A 39 -37.66 -34.21 7.05
N ALA A 40 -37.25 -34.72 8.21
CA ALA A 40 -36.88 -36.09 8.54
C ALA A 40 -35.47 -36.62 8.21
N ARG A 41 -34.75 -36.78 9.29
CA ARG A 41 -33.63 -37.72 9.50
C ARG A 41 -34.06 -39.17 9.34
N PRO A 42 -33.22 -40.13 8.87
CA PRO A 42 -32.65 -41.03 9.85
C PRO A 42 -31.14 -41.35 9.69
N ALA A 43 -30.65 -41.89 10.78
CA ALA A 43 -29.31 -42.27 11.11
C ALA A 43 -28.74 -43.48 10.33
N GLY A 44 -27.42 -43.58 10.30
CA GLY A 44 -26.77 -44.88 10.33
C GLY A 44 -25.61 -45.10 9.39
N ALA A 45 -24.47 -45.36 9.99
CA ALA A 45 -23.50 -46.41 9.76
C ALA A 45 -22.20 -46.11 8.98
N THR A 46 -21.14 -46.06 9.78
CA THR A 46 -19.90 -46.88 9.70
C THR A 46 -18.96 -46.74 8.52
N ALA A 47 -17.75 -46.37 8.94
CA ALA A 47 -16.50 -46.58 8.20
C ALA A 47 -16.17 -48.07 8.03
N PRO A 48 -15.30 -48.47 7.11
CA PRO A 48 -14.06 -49.04 7.60
C PRO A 48 -12.78 -48.58 6.88
N ALA A 49 -11.69 -48.78 7.62
CA ALA A 49 -10.31 -48.60 7.30
C ALA A 49 -9.73 -49.74 6.41
N GLY A 50 -8.54 -49.52 5.88
CA GLY A 50 -7.65 -50.57 5.34
C GLY A 50 -6.90 -50.04 4.11
N ALA A 51 -5.67 -49.77 4.18
CA ALA A 51 -4.40 -50.46 4.32
C ALA A 51 -3.67 -50.57 2.98
N ALA A 52 -2.49 -49.97 2.96
CA ALA A 52 -1.15 -50.51 2.68
C ALA A 52 -0.75 -50.96 1.24
N GLY A 53 0.48 -50.58 0.93
CA GLY A 53 1.39 -51.33 0.05
C GLY A 53 1.98 -50.49 -1.08
N ALA A 54 3.18 -50.02 -0.95
CA ALA A 54 4.51 -50.52 -1.21
C ALA A 54 5.02 -50.23 -2.64
N ALA A 55 6.07 -49.44 -2.70
CA ALA A 55 7.44 -49.77 -3.11
C ALA A 55 7.77 -49.95 -4.60
N GLY A 56 8.88 -49.36 -4.98
CA GLY A 56 9.67 -49.67 -6.19
C GLY A 56 10.21 -48.41 -6.87
N THR A 57 11.38 -47.95 -6.55
CA THR A 57 12.77 -48.17 -6.90
C THR A 57 13.19 -47.71 -8.31
N THR A 58 14.24 -46.87 -8.29
CA THR A 58 15.42 -46.78 -9.20
C THR A 58 15.17 -46.31 -10.62
N GLU A 59 15.97 -45.41 -11.23
CA GLU A 59 17.43 -45.29 -11.49
C GLU A 59 17.67 -43.94 -12.17
N ALA A 60 18.51 -43.11 -11.86
CA ALA A 60 19.91 -42.83 -12.15
C ALA A 60 20.35 -42.99 -13.63
N ALA A 61 20.93 -41.94 -14.14
CA ALA A 61 22.05 -41.83 -15.10
C ALA A 61 21.93 -40.50 -15.83
N GLU A 62 22.82 -39.65 -15.91
CA GLU A 62 24.27 -39.48 -16.05
C GLU A 62 24.52 -38.29 -16.96
N ALA A 63 25.37 -37.42 -16.56
CA ALA A 63 26.00 -36.42 -17.41
C ALA A 63 27.12 -37.08 -18.20
N PRO A 64 27.68 -36.53 -19.29
CA PRO A 64 28.95 -35.81 -19.21
C PRO A 64 28.99 -34.58 -20.10
N GLY A 65 29.80 -33.60 -19.89
CA GLY A 65 31.23 -33.48 -19.77
C GLY A 65 31.72 -32.45 -20.74
N ALA A 66 32.30 -31.41 -20.28
CA ALA A 66 33.70 -30.99 -20.36
C ALA A 66 34.25 -30.73 -21.79
N ALA A 67 34.85 -29.63 -22.00
CA ALA A 67 36.27 -29.28 -22.00
C ALA A 67 36.48 -27.95 -22.70
N ASP A 68 37.21 -27.05 -22.05
CA ASP A 68 38.57 -26.59 -22.36
C ASP A 68 38.70 -25.64 -23.57
N ALA A 69 39.49 -24.59 -23.61
CA ALA A 69 40.70 -24.24 -22.90
C ALA A 69 41.06 -22.77 -23.23
N VAL A 70 41.73 -22.10 -22.29
CA VAL A 70 43.07 -21.48 -22.40
C VAL A 70 43.22 -20.32 -23.41
N GLY A 71 43.68 -19.21 -23.05
CA GLY A 71 44.85 -18.63 -22.53
C GLY A 71 44.86 -17.15 -22.80
N GLY A 72 45.34 -16.41 -21.97
CA GLY A 72 46.67 -15.95 -21.71
C GLY A 72 46.73 -14.47 -22.06
N GLY A 73 46.94 -13.58 -21.13
CA GLY A 73 48.20 -13.24 -20.57
C GLY A 73 48.66 -11.88 -21.08
N GLY A 74 49.04 -11.01 -20.17
CA GLY A 74 50.02 -10.03 -20.47
C GLY A 74 49.90 -8.68 -19.71
N ARG A 75 50.56 -8.65 -18.61
CA ARG A 75 50.98 -7.49 -17.81
C ARG A 75 51.86 -6.49 -18.60
N GLY A 76 51.81 -5.25 -18.22
CA GLY A 76 52.88 -4.32 -18.63
C GLY A 76 52.76 -2.94 -18.00
N HIS A 77 53.43 -2.78 -16.89
CA HIS A 77 53.77 -1.52 -16.19
C HIS A 77 54.69 -0.60 -17.00
N ARG A 78 54.62 0.71 -16.76
CA ARG A 78 55.68 1.68 -16.30
C ARG A 78 55.41 3.07 -16.87
N ARG A 79 55.19 4.10 -16.06
CA ARG A 79 56.13 5.00 -15.36
C ARG A 79 57.19 5.68 -16.22
N GLY A 80 57.23 7.00 -16.10
CA GLY A 80 58.34 7.91 -16.38
C GLY A 80 57.83 9.23 -16.89
N ARG A 81 57.72 10.29 -16.22
CA ARG A 81 58.60 11.21 -15.48
C ARG A 81 59.48 12.08 -16.37
N ALA A 82 59.14 13.40 -16.38
CA ALA A 82 60.00 14.54 -16.12
C ALA A 82 60.96 15.07 -17.16
N GLY A 83 61.02 16.39 -17.22
CA GLY A 83 62.11 17.23 -17.65
C GLY A 83 61.70 18.18 -18.74
N GLY A 84 61.62 19.44 -18.61
CA GLY A 84 62.48 20.43 -17.97
C GLY A 84 63.45 20.97 -18.99
N GLY A 85 63.34 22.21 -19.35
CA GLY A 85 64.39 22.80 -20.13
C GLY A 85 64.10 24.15 -20.82
N ARG A 86 64.53 25.09 -20.23
CA ARG A 86 64.65 26.54 -20.43
C ARG A 86 65.40 27.01 -21.68
N ARG A 87 65.05 28.25 -22.15
CA ARG A 87 65.87 29.33 -22.69
C ARG A 87 66.32 29.20 -24.18
N ARG A 88 66.31 30.15 -25.03
CA ARG A 88 66.80 31.53 -24.94
C ARG A 88 66.53 32.34 -26.24
N ALA A 89 66.53 33.60 -26.11
CA ALA A 89 66.37 34.66 -27.05
C ALA A 89 67.27 34.57 -28.28
N GLY A 90 66.84 35.16 -29.37
CA GLY A 90 67.63 35.52 -30.54
C GLY A 90 66.91 36.58 -31.35
N ALA A 91 67.46 37.79 -31.32
CA ALA A 91 67.05 38.91 -32.13
C ALA A 91 67.61 38.78 -33.57
N GLY A 92 66.83 39.21 -34.56
CA GLY A 92 67.30 39.31 -35.94
C GLY A 92 66.34 40.14 -36.78
N ALA A 93 66.82 41.25 -37.22
CA ALA A 93 66.15 42.32 -37.93
C ALA A 93 65.85 42.03 -39.41
N GLY A 94 64.87 42.73 -39.96
CA GLY A 94 64.91 43.31 -41.34
C GLY A 94 64.11 42.53 -42.40
N GLY A 95 63.18 43.20 -43.06
CA GLY A 95 62.66 42.78 -44.35
C GLY A 95 61.25 43.29 -44.67
N THR A 96 61.21 44.40 -45.27
CA THR A 96 60.24 45.11 -46.12
C THR A 96 59.13 44.28 -46.81
N GLY A 97 57.91 44.79 -46.75
CA GLY A 97 56.98 45.02 -47.86
C GLY A 97 56.11 43.91 -48.38
N GLY A 98 54.77 44.09 -48.21
CA GLY A 98 53.74 43.48 -49.06
C GLY A 98 52.33 43.52 -48.40
N PRO A 99 51.32 44.12 -49.02
CA PRO A 99 49.96 44.17 -48.43
C PRO A 99 49.27 42.83 -48.63
N GLY A 100 49.39 41.94 -47.64
CA GLY A 100 48.69 40.67 -47.58
C GLY A 100 47.34 40.83 -46.95
N GLY A 101 46.32 40.46 -47.68
CA GLY A 101 44.90 40.53 -47.34
C GLY A 101 44.55 40.09 -45.95
N ARG A 102 43.84 40.89 -45.22
CA ARG A 102 43.14 40.55 -44.01
C ARG A 102 42.01 39.54 -44.32
N SER A 103 42.33 38.26 -44.38
CA SER A 103 41.31 37.17 -44.42
C SER A 103 40.55 37.15 -43.09
N GLY A 104 39.27 37.43 -43.19
CA GLY A 104 38.36 37.65 -42.12
C GLY A 104 38.20 36.46 -41.16
N LYS A 105 38.98 36.49 -40.07
CA LYS A 105 38.71 35.64 -38.88
C LYS A 105 37.50 36.11 -38.04
N GLY A 106 36.81 37.21 -38.42
CA GLY A 106 35.69 37.80 -37.74
C GLY A 106 34.33 37.07 -38.00
N GLY A 107 34.19 36.44 -39.18
CA GLY A 107 32.90 35.78 -39.54
C GLY A 107 32.59 34.53 -38.72
N LYS A 108 33.60 33.67 -38.53
CA LYS A 108 33.40 32.40 -37.78
C LYS A 108 33.03 32.62 -36.31
N ARG A 109 33.59 33.66 -35.65
CA ARG A 109 33.26 34.00 -34.25
C ARG A 109 31.89 34.66 -34.11
N ARG A 110 31.41 35.39 -35.11
CA ARG A 110 30.03 35.92 -35.13
C ARG A 110 29.02 34.80 -35.34
N VAL A 111 29.22 33.90 -36.28
CA VAL A 111 28.37 32.74 -36.51
C VAL A 111 28.30 31.86 -35.24
N LEU A 112 29.44 31.59 -34.59
CA LEU A 112 29.47 30.80 -33.34
C LEU A 112 28.71 31.48 -32.19
N ARG A 113 28.81 32.83 -32.08
CA ARG A 113 28.05 33.60 -31.07
C ARG A 113 26.55 33.56 -31.36
N TRP A 114 26.14 33.74 -32.61
CA TRP A 114 24.75 33.66 -33.03
C TRP A 114 24.18 32.26 -32.84
N SER A 115 24.90 31.20 -33.21
CA SER A 115 24.46 29.82 -32.97
C SER A 115 24.37 29.49 -31.48
N ALA A 116 25.29 29.96 -30.65
CA ALA A 116 25.22 29.80 -29.19
C ALA A 116 24.00 30.54 -28.59
N SER A 117 23.73 31.77 -29.07
CA SER A 117 22.54 32.52 -28.60
C SER A 117 21.23 31.86 -29.01
N VAL A 118 21.11 31.36 -30.25
CA VAL A 118 19.93 30.63 -30.73
C VAL A 118 19.77 29.34 -29.94
N LEU A 119 20.84 28.58 -29.70
CA LEU A 119 20.80 27.37 -28.90
C LEU A 119 20.36 27.66 -27.44
N SER A 120 20.91 28.73 -26.84
CA SER A 120 20.51 29.16 -25.50
C SER A 120 19.03 29.55 -25.44
N LEU A 121 18.52 30.27 -26.44
CA LEU A 121 17.10 30.62 -26.52
C LEU A 121 16.21 29.40 -26.71
N LEU A 122 16.63 28.41 -27.50
CA LEU A 122 15.93 27.16 -27.66
C LEU A 122 15.90 26.36 -26.35
N ILE A 123 17.01 26.26 -25.63
CA ILE A 123 17.08 25.60 -24.33
C ILE A 123 16.19 26.31 -23.30
N LEU A 124 16.29 27.65 -23.22
CA LEU A 124 15.44 28.41 -22.29
C LEU A 124 13.95 28.32 -22.66
N GLY A 125 13.63 28.37 -23.95
CA GLY A 125 12.26 28.24 -24.45
C GLY A 125 11.68 26.85 -24.15
N THR A 126 12.44 25.77 -24.37
CA THR A 126 12.02 24.42 -24.05
C THR A 126 11.92 24.17 -22.54
N ALA A 127 12.84 24.71 -21.75
CA ALA A 127 12.79 24.64 -20.29
C ALA A 127 11.59 25.42 -19.75
N GLY A 128 11.32 26.63 -20.27
CA GLY A 128 10.14 27.41 -19.90
C GLY A 128 8.82 26.72 -20.26
N ALA A 129 8.74 26.17 -21.48
CA ALA A 129 7.54 25.40 -21.89
C ALA A 129 7.36 24.13 -21.04
N GLY A 130 8.45 23.44 -20.71
CA GLY A 130 8.44 22.27 -19.82
C GLY A 130 7.96 22.63 -18.40
N TYR A 131 8.42 23.77 -17.87
CA TYR A 131 7.97 24.25 -16.57
C TYR A 131 6.48 24.62 -16.55
N LEU A 132 6.01 25.36 -17.55
CA LEU A 132 4.59 25.71 -17.67
C LEU A 132 3.70 24.46 -17.83
N TYR A 133 4.18 23.46 -18.56
CA TYR A 133 3.48 22.19 -18.69
C TYR A 133 3.44 21.42 -17.37
N TYR A 134 4.53 21.40 -16.61
CA TYR A 134 4.59 20.81 -15.28
C TYR A 134 3.59 21.46 -14.31
N GLU A 135 3.54 22.79 -14.26
CA GLU A 135 2.57 23.52 -13.45
C GLU A 135 1.14 23.24 -13.89
N HIS A 136 0.88 23.21 -15.20
CA HIS A 136 -0.44 22.86 -15.73
C HIS A 136 -0.91 21.47 -15.29
N LEU A 137 0.00 20.47 -15.19
CA LEU A 137 -0.34 19.14 -14.66
C LEU A 137 -0.64 19.19 -13.15
N ASN A 138 0.12 19.96 -12.38
CA ASN A 138 -0.09 20.10 -10.94
C ASN A 138 -1.44 20.78 -10.61
N ASP A 139 -1.85 21.77 -11.42
CA ASP A 139 -3.11 22.47 -11.26
C ASP A 139 -4.33 21.60 -11.52
N LYS A 140 -4.18 20.52 -12.31
CA LYS A 140 -5.24 19.57 -12.59
C LYS A 140 -5.50 18.57 -11.46
N ILE A 141 -4.51 18.33 -10.61
CA ILE A 141 -4.63 17.36 -9.51
C ILE A 141 -5.66 17.90 -8.52
N LYS A 142 -6.73 17.14 -8.34
CA LYS A 142 -7.74 17.42 -7.31
C LYS A 142 -7.17 17.10 -5.94
N LYS A 143 -7.40 17.98 -4.97
CA LYS A 143 -6.81 17.89 -3.62
C LYS A 143 -7.91 17.94 -2.57
N ASP A 144 -7.74 17.19 -1.48
CA ASP A 144 -8.58 17.27 -0.30
C ASP A 144 -7.73 17.02 0.95
N ASP A 145 -8.23 17.39 2.12
CA ASP A 145 -7.47 17.33 3.36
C ASP A 145 -7.57 15.97 4.05
N LEU A 146 -6.45 15.54 4.64
CA LEU A 146 -6.44 14.52 5.67
C LEU A 146 -6.99 15.14 6.98
N THR A 147 -8.29 15.05 7.21
CA THR A 147 -9.00 15.77 8.30
C THR A 147 -8.77 15.21 9.72
N LEU A 148 -7.77 14.37 9.93
CA LEU A 148 -7.51 13.67 11.21
C LEU A 148 -6.81 14.53 12.27
N GLY A 149 -6.23 15.67 11.89
CA GLY A 149 -5.54 16.55 12.82
C GLY A 149 -4.49 15.83 13.68
N LYS A 150 -4.51 16.12 15.01
CA LYS A 150 -3.54 15.55 15.98
C LYS A 150 -3.83 14.10 16.41
N ASN A 151 -4.87 13.47 15.89
CA ASN A 151 -5.32 12.14 16.33
C ASN A 151 -4.77 10.98 15.48
N MET A 152 -3.81 11.25 14.58
CA MET A 152 -3.16 10.19 13.81
C MET A 152 -2.23 9.38 14.73
N PRO A 153 -2.34 8.04 14.76
CA PRO A 153 -1.38 7.21 15.47
C PRO A 153 0.03 7.40 14.92
N GLU A 154 1.04 7.26 15.77
CA GLU A 154 2.43 7.36 15.35
C GLU A 154 2.90 6.08 14.67
N HIS A 155 3.75 6.22 13.65
CA HIS A 155 4.43 5.10 13.04
C HIS A 155 5.47 4.48 13.98
N LYS A 156 5.56 3.17 13.95
CA LYS A 156 6.67 2.44 14.59
C LYS A 156 7.82 2.31 13.60
N ALA A 157 8.92 3.01 13.86
CA ALA A 157 10.12 2.84 13.08
C ALA A 157 10.74 1.45 13.28
N ASN A 158 11.34 0.89 12.22
CA ASN A 158 12.14 -0.32 12.32
C ASN A 158 13.53 -0.03 12.98
N ALA A 159 14.36 -1.05 13.12
CA ALA A 159 15.68 -0.92 13.72
C ALA A 159 16.64 0.04 13.00
N ALA A 160 16.38 0.36 11.74
CA ALA A 160 17.14 1.32 10.94
C ALA A 160 16.54 2.73 10.98
N GLY A 161 15.51 2.97 11.80
CA GLY A 161 14.82 4.25 11.89
C GLY A 161 13.86 4.53 10.71
N GLN A 162 13.61 3.54 9.84
CA GLN A 162 12.71 3.67 8.71
C GLN A 162 11.26 3.39 9.16
N THR A 163 10.32 4.13 8.65
CA THR A 163 8.88 3.95 8.88
C THR A 163 8.19 3.29 7.68
N PRO A 164 7.15 2.48 7.90
CA PRO A 164 6.29 2.03 6.81
C PRO A 164 5.54 3.22 6.22
N LEU A 165 4.98 3.02 5.01
CA LEU A 165 4.12 3.99 4.34
C LEU A 165 2.76 3.36 4.07
N ASN A 166 1.70 4.03 4.53
CA ASN A 166 0.33 3.55 4.44
C ASN A 166 -0.52 4.49 3.57
N ILE A 167 -1.10 3.96 2.51
CA ILE A 167 -1.90 4.72 1.55
C ILE A 167 -3.28 4.11 1.46
N LEU A 168 -4.33 4.90 1.67
CA LEU A 168 -5.70 4.46 1.47
C LEU A 168 -6.15 4.76 0.03
N LEU A 169 -6.42 3.70 -0.72
CA LEU A 169 -7.02 3.80 -2.04
C LEU A 169 -8.55 3.78 -1.90
N ILE A 170 -9.23 4.75 -2.50
CA ILE A 170 -10.68 4.92 -2.43
C ILE A 170 -11.23 4.93 -3.86
N GLY A 171 -12.14 4.02 -4.16
CA GLY A 171 -12.94 4.06 -5.40
C GLY A 171 -14.30 4.67 -5.10
N SER A 172 -14.59 5.80 -5.73
CA SER A 172 -15.86 6.53 -5.55
C SER A 172 -16.84 6.22 -6.69
N ASP A 173 -18.11 6.09 -6.33
CA ASP A 173 -19.22 6.05 -7.28
C ASP A 173 -19.83 7.43 -7.57
N ALA A 174 -19.11 8.50 -7.25
CA ALA A 174 -19.54 9.88 -7.49
C ALA A 174 -20.05 10.08 -8.94
N ARG A 175 -21.18 10.78 -9.06
CA ARG A 175 -21.83 11.14 -10.35
C ARG A 175 -22.00 12.64 -10.49
N ASP A 176 -21.08 13.37 -9.92
CA ASP A 176 -21.03 14.84 -9.88
C ASP A 176 -20.74 15.49 -11.24
N ASN A 177 -20.27 14.70 -12.20
CA ASN A 177 -19.95 15.17 -13.55
C ASN A 177 -20.55 14.27 -14.63
N LYS A 178 -20.70 14.85 -15.86
CA LYS A 178 -21.33 14.17 -16.99
C LYS A 178 -20.61 12.87 -17.39
N ALA A 179 -19.29 12.84 -17.32
CA ALA A 179 -18.52 11.63 -17.68
C ALA A 179 -18.85 10.47 -16.75
N ASN A 180 -18.93 10.71 -15.45
CA ASN A 180 -19.33 9.72 -14.46
C ASN A 180 -20.80 9.30 -14.62
N GLN A 181 -21.70 10.25 -14.91
CA GLN A 181 -23.12 9.97 -15.18
C GLN A 181 -23.30 9.07 -16.40
N ASP A 182 -22.61 9.37 -17.50
CA ASP A 182 -22.67 8.56 -18.73
C ASP A 182 -22.18 7.12 -18.52
N LEU A 183 -21.21 6.91 -17.62
CA LEU A 183 -20.66 5.61 -17.26
C LEU A 183 -21.47 4.89 -16.16
N GLY A 184 -22.27 5.62 -15.39
CA GLY A 184 -23.00 5.10 -14.24
C GLY A 184 -24.33 4.39 -14.56
N GLY A 185 -24.83 4.41 -15.80
CA GLY A 185 -26.02 3.68 -16.24
C GLY A 185 -27.37 4.22 -15.71
N GLY A 186 -27.44 5.46 -15.26
CA GLY A 186 -28.68 6.07 -14.77
C GLY A 186 -28.65 7.56 -14.95
N ARG A 187 -29.17 8.02 -16.07
CA ARG A 187 -29.10 9.45 -16.48
C ARG A 187 -29.96 10.39 -15.64
N ASP A 188 -31.04 9.90 -15.05
CA ASP A 188 -32.08 10.79 -14.51
C ASP A 188 -32.51 10.52 -13.07
N THR A 189 -31.85 9.64 -12.34
CA THR A 189 -32.41 9.12 -11.07
C THR A 189 -31.45 9.09 -9.89
N PHE A 190 -30.23 9.60 -9.98
CA PHE A 190 -29.27 9.49 -8.88
C PHE A 190 -28.69 10.83 -8.45
N ASP A 191 -29.39 11.51 -7.55
CA ASP A 191 -28.90 12.65 -6.75
C ASP A 191 -28.30 12.17 -5.40
N GLY A 192 -27.86 10.91 -5.32
CA GLY A 192 -27.27 10.37 -4.09
C GLY A 192 -25.87 10.91 -3.85
N PRO A 193 -25.47 11.02 -2.57
CA PRO A 193 -24.12 11.42 -2.23
C PRO A 193 -23.08 10.39 -2.69
N PRO A 194 -21.81 10.79 -2.90
CA PRO A 194 -20.77 9.88 -3.30
C PRO A 194 -20.47 8.86 -2.20
N LEU A 195 -20.30 7.59 -2.58
CA LEU A 195 -19.97 6.50 -1.66
C LEU A 195 -18.59 5.92 -1.97
N ALA A 196 -17.88 5.42 -0.94
CA ALA A 196 -16.60 4.76 -1.08
C ALA A 196 -16.79 3.26 -1.37
N ASP A 197 -17.10 2.92 -2.61
CA ASP A 197 -17.44 1.55 -3.03
C ASP A 197 -16.24 0.58 -3.05
N VAL A 198 -15.04 1.12 -3.17
CA VAL A 198 -13.79 0.36 -3.06
C VAL A 198 -12.90 1.03 -2.02
N GLN A 199 -12.43 0.27 -1.06
CA GLN A 199 -11.52 0.75 -0.02
C GLN A 199 -10.39 -0.26 0.15
N MET A 200 -9.15 0.16 -0.11
CA MET A 200 -7.97 -0.68 -0.02
C MET A 200 -6.83 0.06 0.67
N LEU A 201 -6.34 -0.48 1.78
CA LEU A 201 -5.13 0.00 2.43
C LEU A 201 -3.91 -0.65 1.79
N VAL A 202 -3.03 0.15 1.22
CA VAL A 202 -1.70 -0.25 0.73
C VAL A 202 -0.68 0.05 1.80
N HIS A 203 -0.07 -0.98 2.36
CA HIS A 203 1.01 -0.89 3.32
C HIS A 203 2.33 -1.27 2.66
N LEU A 204 3.23 -0.31 2.51
CA LEU A 204 4.60 -0.52 2.07
C LEU A 204 5.49 -0.67 3.30
N SER A 205 6.15 -1.83 3.44
CA SER A 205 7.00 -2.12 4.60
C SER A 205 8.10 -1.07 4.79
N ALA A 206 8.51 -0.85 6.04
CA ALA A 206 9.55 0.10 6.40
C ALA A 206 10.87 -0.14 5.64
N ASP A 207 11.21 -1.42 5.42
CA ASP A 207 12.42 -1.84 4.68
C ASP A 207 12.22 -1.91 3.15
N ARG A 208 11.06 -1.48 2.63
CA ARG A 208 10.70 -1.51 1.21
C ARG A 208 10.82 -2.91 0.57
N SER A 209 10.67 -3.99 1.37
CA SER A 209 10.83 -5.36 0.90
C SER A 209 9.52 -6.02 0.46
N ASN A 210 8.38 -5.54 0.92
CA ASN A 210 7.07 -6.09 0.62
C ASN A 210 5.97 -5.02 0.64
N ILE A 211 4.85 -5.34 -0.03
CA ILE A 211 3.62 -4.56 0.02
C ILE A 211 2.49 -5.49 0.44
N SER A 212 1.71 -5.05 1.42
CA SER A 212 0.48 -5.70 1.84
C SER A 212 -0.71 -4.82 1.47
N VAL A 213 -1.69 -5.36 0.76
CA VAL A 213 -2.92 -4.66 0.41
C VAL A 213 -4.10 -5.33 1.10
N VAL A 214 -4.83 -4.57 1.90
CA VAL A 214 -6.00 -5.04 2.62
C VAL A 214 -7.24 -4.34 2.08
N SER A 215 -8.18 -5.08 1.48
CA SER A 215 -9.46 -4.53 1.07
C SER A 215 -10.51 -4.70 2.18
N MET A 216 -11.39 -3.71 2.31
CA MET A 216 -12.56 -3.74 3.19
C MET A 216 -13.83 -3.80 2.33
N PRO A 217 -14.71 -4.77 2.54
CA PRO A 217 -15.99 -4.80 1.85
C PRO A 217 -16.79 -3.52 2.13
N ARG A 218 -17.41 -2.93 1.10
CA ARG A 218 -18.13 -1.65 1.22
C ARG A 218 -19.30 -1.72 2.20
N ASP A 219 -19.91 -2.90 2.32
CA ASP A 219 -21.06 -3.17 3.18
C ASP A 219 -20.66 -3.54 4.63
N THR A 220 -19.41 -3.28 5.01
CA THR A 220 -18.92 -3.53 6.37
C THR A 220 -19.58 -2.54 7.34
N MET A 221 -20.28 -3.10 8.33
CA MET A 221 -20.90 -2.34 9.41
C MET A 221 -19.88 -2.06 10.51
N LEU A 222 -19.68 -0.76 10.80
CA LEU A 222 -18.69 -0.31 11.76
C LEU A 222 -19.05 1.08 12.32
N LYS A 223 -18.23 1.59 13.23
CA LYS A 223 -18.34 2.95 13.73
C LYS A 223 -17.69 3.91 12.73
N ILE A 224 -18.43 4.91 12.26
CA ILE A 224 -17.89 6.09 11.60
C ILE A 224 -17.71 7.18 12.65
N PRO A 225 -16.49 7.73 12.86
CA PRO A 225 -16.24 8.77 13.85
C PRO A 225 -16.93 10.09 13.48
N GLU A 226 -16.83 11.07 14.36
CA GLU A 226 -17.16 12.45 14.01
C GLU A 226 -16.18 12.93 12.95
N CYS A 227 -16.71 13.45 11.84
CA CYS A 227 -15.94 13.94 10.72
C CYS A 227 -16.25 15.41 10.43
N ARG A 228 -15.33 16.07 9.73
CA ARG A 228 -15.50 17.46 9.29
C ARG A 228 -15.10 17.54 7.82
N ASP A 229 -15.93 18.17 6.99
CA ASP A 229 -15.56 18.41 5.58
C ASP A 229 -14.64 19.64 5.42
N SER A 230 -14.16 19.86 4.22
CA SER A 230 -13.30 21.00 3.85
C SER A 230 -13.95 22.36 4.07
N ASN A 231 -15.29 22.42 4.14
CA ASN A 231 -16.06 23.63 4.43
C ASN A 231 -16.29 23.84 5.94
N GLY A 232 -15.77 22.94 6.78
CA GLY A 232 -15.90 23.00 8.23
C GLY A 232 -17.23 22.46 8.78
N LYS A 233 -18.11 21.88 7.95
CA LYS A 233 -19.34 21.22 8.40
C LYS A 233 -19.01 19.95 9.17
N VAL A 234 -19.61 19.82 10.36
CA VAL A 234 -19.41 18.68 11.25
C VAL A 234 -20.48 17.62 11.01
N TYR A 235 -20.05 16.39 10.82
CA TYR A 235 -20.90 15.21 10.73
C TYR A 235 -20.73 14.38 12.00
N ARG A 236 -21.78 14.22 12.77
CA ARG A 236 -21.76 13.48 14.04
C ARG A 236 -21.39 12.02 13.82
N ALA A 237 -20.70 11.42 14.78
CA ALA A 237 -20.36 10.00 14.75
C ALA A 237 -21.59 9.09 14.58
N ARG A 238 -21.43 7.99 13.83
CA ARG A 238 -22.42 6.91 13.73
C ARG A 238 -21.83 5.65 14.32
N GLN A 239 -22.52 5.04 15.28
CA GLN A 239 -22.00 3.88 16.02
C GLN A 239 -22.05 2.59 15.17
N PHE A 240 -22.97 2.51 14.21
CA PHE A 240 -23.16 1.34 13.36
C PHE A 240 -23.71 1.81 12.01
N ALA A 241 -22.82 1.90 11.01
CA ALA A 241 -23.14 2.35 9.66
C ALA A 241 -22.24 1.63 8.66
N GLN A 242 -22.62 1.64 7.38
CA GLN A 242 -21.79 1.05 6.33
C GLN A 242 -20.53 1.89 6.12
N THR A 243 -19.39 1.22 5.94
CA THR A 243 -18.11 1.93 5.76
C THR A 243 -18.10 2.82 4.52
N ASN A 244 -18.84 2.48 3.45
CA ASN A 244 -18.90 3.30 2.24
C ASN A 244 -19.58 4.65 2.44
N GLU A 245 -20.50 4.78 3.43
CA GLU A 245 -21.14 6.05 3.80
C GLU A 245 -20.14 7.09 4.35
N SER A 246 -18.92 6.67 4.71
CA SER A 246 -17.91 7.56 5.25
C SER A 246 -17.54 8.70 4.28
N LEU A 247 -17.55 8.43 2.97
CA LEU A 247 -17.20 9.41 1.95
C LEU A 247 -18.21 10.57 1.89
N ASP A 248 -19.50 10.28 2.02
CA ASP A 248 -20.57 11.30 2.08
C ASP A 248 -20.47 12.19 3.33
N ARG A 249 -19.80 11.72 4.37
CA ARG A 249 -19.80 12.35 5.68
C ARG A 249 -18.59 13.26 5.97
N GLY A 250 -17.93 13.74 4.95
CA GLY A 250 -16.78 14.63 5.11
C GLY A 250 -15.65 14.32 4.13
N GLY A 251 -15.97 13.71 3.01
CA GLY A 251 -15.02 13.42 1.95
C GLY A 251 -14.05 12.29 2.29
N PRO A 252 -12.97 12.16 1.51
CA PRO A 252 -11.96 11.09 1.68
C PRO A 252 -11.30 11.12 3.06
N GLY A 253 -11.16 12.30 3.67
CA GLY A 253 -10.63 12.43 5.04
C GLY A 253 -11.46 11.68 6.08
N CYS A 254 -12.81 11.65 5.93
CA CYS A 254 -13.67 10.87 6.82
C CYS A 254 -13.51 9.35 6.60
N THR A 255 -13.30 8.91 5.37
CA THR A 255 -12.99 7.51 5.07
C THR A 255 -11.66 7.10 5.73
N VAL A 256 -10.63 7.95 5.64
CA VAL A 256 -9.36 7.74 6.35
C VAL A 256 -9.58 7.67 7.86
N ALA A 257 -10.33 8.63 8.45
CA ALA A 257 -10.65 8.62 9.88
C ALA A 257 -11.35 7.34 10.34
N THR A 258 -12.25 6.84 9.51
CA THR A 258 -12.99 5.59 9.77
C THR A 258 -12.05 4.38 9.78
N TRP A 259 -11.10 4.31 8.86
CA TRP A 259 -10.09 3.27 8.86
C TRP A 259 -9.16 3.35 10.07
N VAL A 260 -8.69 4.54 10.42
CA VAL A 260 -7.84 4.75 11.61
C VAL A 260 -8.59 4.36 12.89
N GLU A 261 -9.86 4.75 13.03
CA GLU A 261 -10.70 4.38 14.19
C GLU A 261 -10.85 2.86 14.36
N LEU A 262 -11.06 2.14 13.24
CA LEU A 262 -11.20 0.69 13.26
C LEU A 262 -9.88 -0.04 13.51
N THR A 263 -8.81 0.40 12.84
CA THR A 263 -7.59 -0.41 12.71
C THR A 263 -6.45 0.05 13.59
N GLY A 264 -6.45 1.31 14.05
CA GLY A 264 -5.31 1.92 14.71
C GLY A 264 -4.05 2.01 13.84
N ILE A 265 -4.18 1.87 12.51
CA ILE A 265 -3.09 1.98 11.55
C ILE A 265 -2.96 3.45 11.15
N PRO A 266 -1.77 4.09 11.29
CA PRO A 266 -1.56 5.43 10.76
C PRO A 266 -1.64 5.41 9.23
N ILE A 267 -2.35 6.37 8.62
CA ILE A 267 -2.50 6.50 7.17
C ILE A 267 -1.84 7.80 6.73
N ASP A 268 -0.79 7.70 5.91
CA ASP A 268 0.03 8.82 5.47
C ASP A 268 -0.62 9.59 4.33
N HIS A 269 -1.26 8.85 3.41
CA HIS A 269 -1.85 9.41 2.20
C HIS A 269 -3.16 8.73 1.87
N PHE A 270 -4.02 9.44 1.13
CA PHE A 270 -5.09 8.80 0.39
C PHE A 270 -4.97 9.13 -1.11
N MET A 271 -5.51 8.23 -1.92
CA MET A 271 -5.70 8.43 -3.34
C MET A 271 -7.11 7.96 -3.71
N MET A 272 -7.93 8.86 -4.21
CA MET A 272 -9.30 8.55 -4.63
C MET A 272 -9.42 8.62 -6.16
N ILE A 273 -10.19 7.69 -6.72
CA ILE A 273 -10.47 7.60 -8.15
C ILE A 273 -11.97 7.38 -8.36
N ASP A 274 -12.54 8.04 -9.36
CA ASP A 274 -13.92 7.86 -9.79
C ASP A 274 -14.04 6.97 -11.04
N PHE A 275 -15.25 6.78 -11.58
CA PHE A 275 -15.49 5.93 -12.74
C PHE A 275 -14.75 6.40 -14.00
N ALA A 276 -14.78 7.70 -14.27
CA ALA A 276 -14.08 8.27 -15.42
C ALA A 276 -12.58 8.11 -15.30
N GLY A 277 -12.06 8.25 -14.08
CA GLY A 277 -10.66 8.02 -13.76
C GLY A 277 -10.22 6.57 -13.99
N VAL A 278 -11.03 5.59 -13.58
CA VAL A 278 -10.74 4.17 -13.84
C VAL A 278 -10.63 3.89 -15.33
N VAL A 279 -11.58 4.43 -16.14
CA VAL A 279 -11.57 4.31 -17.60
C VAL A 279 -10.31 4.94 -18.19
N SER A 280 -10.02 6.18 -17.81
CA SER A 280 -8.86 6.93 -18.29
C SER A 280 -7.53 6.23 -17.97
N MET A 281 -7.38 5.71 -16.77
CA MET A 281 -6.17 4.97 -16.37
C MET A 281 -6.03 3.64 -17.13
N ALA A 282 -7.12 2.89 -17.35
CA ALA A 282 -7.09 1.67 -18.13
C ALA A 282 -6.66 1.93 -19.58
N ASP A 283 -7.16 3.03 -20.19
CA ASP A 283 -6.79 3.44 -21.54
C ASP A 283 -5.33 3.90 -21.63
N ALA A 284 -4.85 4.66 -20.64
CA ALA A 284 -3.49 5.17 -20.60
C ALA A 284 -2.45 4.05 -20.50
N VAL A 285 -2.74 2.95 -19.79
CA VAL A 285 -1.85 1.77 -19.74
C VAL A 285 -1.98 0.87 -20.96
N GLY A 286 -2.94 1.12 -21.86
CA GLY A 286 -3.18 0.34 -23.08
C GLY A 286 -4.05 -0.89 -22.88
N GLY A 287 -4.77 -0.97 -21.76
CA GLY A 287 -5.64 -2.07 -21.35
C GLY A 287 -5.06 -2.90 -20.22
N VAL A 288 -5.93 -3.41 -19.35
CA VAL A 288 -5.58 -4.23 -18.19
C VAL A 288 -5.93 -5.70 -18.48
N PRO A 289 -4.95 -6.61 -18.55
CA PRO A 289 -5.22 -8.01 -18.82
C PRO A 289 -5.99 -8.68 -17.69
N VAL A 290 -7.18 -9.20 -17.99
CA VAL A 290 -8.00 -9.99 -17.07
C VAL A 290 -8.35 -11.32 -17.73
N CYS A 291 -8.58 -12.36 -16.92
CA CYS A 291 -8.84 -13.71 -17.43
C CYS A 291 -10.17 -14.26 -16.90
N VAL A 292 -10.92 -14.91 -17.81
CA VAL A 292 -12.12 -15.70 -17.49
C VAL A 292 -11.96 -17.15 -17.96
N ASP A 293 -12.42 -18.11 -17.17
CA ASP A 293 -12.29 -19.55 -17.49
C ASP A 293 -13.34 -20.05 -18.51
N LYS A 294 -14.42 -19.28 -18.71
CA LYS A 294 -15.49 -19.51 -19.70
C LYS A 294 -15.93 -18.18 -20.29
N ASN A 295 -16.72 -18.21 -21.37
CA ASN A 295 -17.40 -17.01 -21.85
C ASN A 295 -18.28 -16.46 -20.74
N ILE A 296 -18.34 -15.13 -20.61
CA ILE A 296 -19.19 -14.44 -19.63
C ILE A 296 -20.05 -13.38 -20.30
N GLU A 297 -21.32 -13.35 -19.95
CA GLU A 297 -22.23 -12.24 -20.21
C GLU A 297 -22.93 -11.86 -18.90
N SER A 298 -22.44 -10.78 -18.23
CA SER A 298 -22.99 -10.30 -16.98
C SER A 298 -24.29 -9.52 -17.21
N ARG A 299 -25.33 -10.27 -17.61
CA ARG A 299 -26.69 -9.74 -17.82
C ARG A 299 -27.70 -10.83 -17.51
N THR A 300 -28.64 -10.54 -16.64
CA THR A 300 -29.80 -11.39 -16.36
C THR A 300 -30.88 -11.21 -17.41
N SER A 301 -31.88 -12.11 -17.45
CA SER A 301 -33.02 -12.03 -18.39
C SER A 301 -33.86 -10.77 -18.22
N ASP A 302 -33.89 -10.20 -17.01
CA ASP A 302 -34.56 -8.94 -16.68
C ASP A 302 -33.65 -7.71 -16.87
N GLY A 303 -32.45 -7.89 -17.47
CA GLY A 303 -31.56 -6.80 -17.90
C GLY A 303 -30.59 -6.32 -16.82
N LYS A 304 -30.58 -6.91 -15.61
CA LYS A 304 -29.64 -6.56 -14.53
C LYS A 304 -28.23 -7.08 -14.83
N GLY A 305 -27.23 -6.42 -14.27
CA GLY A 305 -25.84 -6.80 -14.39
C GLY A 305 -24.95 -5.66 -14.87
N SER A 306 -23.63 -5.90 -14.92
CA SER A 306 -22.66 -4.88 -15.34
C SER A 306 -22.60 -4.69 -16.87
N GLY A 307 -23.18 -5.61 -17.64
CA GLY A 307 -23.07 -5.63 -19.10
C GLY A 307 -21.73 -6.18 -19.61
N LEU A 308 -20.86 -6.68 -18.74
CA LEU A 308 -19.57 -7.27 -19.16
C LEU A 308 -19.79 -8.47 -20.07
N LYS A 309 -19.16 -8.43 -21.25
CA LYS A 309 -19.17 -9.55 -22.20
C LYS A 309 -17.76 -9.85 -22.66
N LEU A 310 -17.24 -11.03 -22.31
CA LEU A 310 -15.91 -11.50 -22.67
C LEU A 310 -15.95 -12.97 -23.07
N ALA A 311 -15.21 -13.33 -24.10
CA ALA A 311 -14.93 -14.73 -24.44
C ALA A 311 -13.97 -15.33 -23.41
N ARG A 312 -13.93 -16.67 -23.31
CA ARG A 312 -12.93 -17.41 -22.53
C ARG A 312 -11.52 -16.95 -22.86
N GLY A 313 -10.68 -16.77 -21.82
CA GLY A 313 -9.26 -16.43 -21.98
C GLY A 313 -8.89 -15.11 -21.34
N THR A 314 -7.73 -14.58 -21.75
CA THR A 314 -7.19 -13.32 -21.24
C THR A 314 -7.44 -12.18 -22.23
N HIS A 315 -8.02 -11.09 -21.72
CA HIS A 315 -8.38 -9.91 -22.51
C HIS A 315 -7.81 -8.64 -21.90
N PRO A 316 -7.15 -7.78 -22.68
CA PRO A 316 -6.73 -6.44 -22.22
C PRO A 316 -7.96 -5.51 -22.23
N ILE A 317 -8.69 -5.49 -21.13
CA ILE A 317 -9.88 -4.64 -20.99
C ILE A 317 -9.49 -3.17 -20.79
N LYS A 318 -10.27 -2.27 -21.40
CA LYS A 318 -10.11 -0.82 -21.32
C LYS A 318 -11.46 -0.15 -21.54
N GLY A 319 -11.50 1.19 -21.41
CA GLY A 319 -12.75 1.92 -21.55
C GLY A 319 -13.81 1.42 -20.57
N GLU A 320 -15.05 1.38 -21.01
CA GLU A 320 -16.19 0.91 -20.22
C GLU A 320 -16.05 -0.54 -19.73
N GLN A 321 -15.39 -1.41 -20.51
CA GLN A 321 -15.17 -2.81 -20.07
C GLN A 321 -14.37 -2.92 -18.78
N ALA A 322 -13.43 -2.01 -18.52
CA ALA A 322 -12.68 -1.98 -17.27
C ALA A 322 -13.61 -1.69 -16.08
N LEU A 323 -14.53 -0.75 -16.26
CA LEU A 323 -15.53 -0.42 -15.25
C LEU A 323 -16.55 -1.56 -15.07
N GLN A 324 -17.03 -2.14 -16.18
CA GLN A 324 -17.93 -3.30 -16.15
C GLN A 324 -17.33 -4.46 -15.37
N TRP A 325 -16.03 -4.76 -15.58
CA TRP A 325 -15.31 -5.79 -14.82
C TRP A 325 -15.33 -5.52 -13.31
N LEU A 326 -14.97 -4.30 -12.88
CA LEU A 326 -14.89 -3.94 -11.47
C LEU A 326 -16.25 -3.91 -10.76
N ARG A 327 -17.34 -3.77 -11.53
CA ARG A 327 -18.72 -3.74 -11.03
C ARG A 327 -19.42 -5.08 -11.15
N THR A 328 -18.83 -6.08 -11.86
CA THR A 328 -19.48 -7.38 -12.09
C THR A 328 -19.66 -8.16 -10.80
N ARG A 329 -20.90 -8.54 -10.52
CA ARG A 329 -21.33 -9.51 -9.52
C ARG A 329 -21.97 -10.70 -10.21
N TYR A 330 -23.01 -10.42 -11.02
CA TYR A 330 -23.69 -11.42 -11.85
C TYR A 330 -22.72 -11.95 -12.89
N GLY A 331 -22.57 -13.28 -12.94
CA GLY A 331 -21.62 -13.96 -13.82
C GLY A 331 -20.45 -14.60 -13.10
N TRP A 332 -20.16 -14.25 -11.86
CA TRP A 332 -19.20 -14.99 -11.04
C TRP A 332 -19.90 -16.09 -10.24
N VAL A 333 -19.24 -17.24 -10.07
CA VAL A 333 -19.75 -18.33 -9.24
C VAL A 333 -19.99 -17.81 -7.83
N GLY A 334 -21.24 -17.95 -7.36
CA GLY A 334 -21.65 -17.46 -6.04
C GLY A 334 -22.21 -16.04 -6.02
N GLY A 335 -21.97 -15.21 -7.03
CA GLY A 335 -22.59 -13.87 -7.21
C GLY A 335 -22.37 -12.86 -6.07
N THR A 336 -21.46 -13.17 -5.13
CA THR A 336 -21.28 -12.42 -3.88
C THR A 336 -20.32 -11.23 -4.05
N ASP A 337 -20.33 -10.33 -3.08
CA ASP A 337 -19.38 -9.25 -2.97
C ASP A 337 -17.92 -9.74 -2.82
N LEU A 338 -17.72 -10.93 -2.23
CA LEU A 338 -16.40 -11.56 -2.13
C LEU A 338 -15.81 -11.92 -3.49
N GLU A 339 -16.62 -12.40 -4.43
CA GLU A 339 -16.16 -12.70 -5.80
C GLU A 339 -15.87 -11.40 -6.57
N ARG A 340 -16.66 -10.34 -6.34
CA ARG A 340 -16.34 -9.00 -6.86
C ARG A 340 -15.00 -8.50 -6.33
N ALA A 341 -14.74 -8.61 -5.02
CA ALA A 341 -13.45 -8.24 -4.43
C ALA A 341 -12.29 -9.03 -5.05
N LYS A 342 -12.47 -10.32 -5.33
CA LYS A 342 -11.49 -11.15 -6.03
C LYS A 342 -11.22 -10.67 -7.46
N ALA A 343 -12.27 -10.29 -8.19
CA ALA A 343 -12.13 -9.69 -9.53
C ALA A 343 -11.39 -8.35 -9.48
N GLN A 344 -11.67 -7.53 -8.47
CA GLN A 344 -10.96 -6.26 -8.22
C GLN A 344 -9.47 -6.50 -7.89
N HIS A 345 -9.15 -7.48 -7.05
CA HIS A 345 -7.75 -7.85 -6.77
C HIS A 345 -7.02 -8.32 -8.04
N MET A 346 -7.67 -9.14 -8.88
CA MET A 346 -7.11 -9.57 -10.16
C MET A 346 -6.81 -8.37 -11.07
N TYR A 347 -7.76 -7.43 -11.18
CA TYR A 347 -7.59 -6.21 -11.95
C TYR A 347 -6.43 -5.36 -11.42
N MET A 348 -6.38 -5.10 -10.12
CA MET A 348 -5.30 -4.32 -9.50
C MET A 348 -3.93 -4.97 -9.68
N ASN A 349 -3.83 -6.31 -9.49
CA ASN A 349 -2.61 -7.05 -9.74
C ASN A 349 -2.15 -6.90 -11.20
N SER A 350 -3.08 -6.97 -12.15
CA SER A 350 -2.79 -6.80 -13.57
C SER A 350 -2.42 -5.36 -13.92
N MET A 351 -3.12 -4.37 -13.35
CA MET A 351 -2.79 -2.96 -13.49
C MET A 351 -1.36 -2.66 -13.02
N VAL A 352 -0.97 -3.16 -11.83
CA VAL A 352 0.39 -3.01 -11.31
C VAL A 352 1.42 -3.62 -12.27
N ARG A 353 1.15 -4.80 -12.83
CA ARG A 353 2.04 -5.42 -13.82
C ARG A 353 2.19 -4.59 -15.09
N GLU A 354 1.07 -4.09 -15.63
CA GLU A 354 1.08 -3.25 -16.85
C GLU A 354 1.74 -1.89 -16.60
N LEU A 355 1.47 -1.24 -15.46
CA LEU A 355 2.15 -0.01 -15.08
C LEU A 355 3.66 -0.21 -15.01
N ARG A 356 4.14 -1.28 -14.37
CA ARG A 356 5.58 -1.59 -14.28
C ARG A 356 6.21 -1.91 -15.63
N LYS A 357 5.48 -2.57 -16.53
CA LYS A 357 5.92 -2.86 -17.89
C LYS A 357 6.01 -1.61 -18.76
N ASN A 358 5.04 -0.71 -18.60
CA ASN A 358 4.90 0.51 -19.40
C ASN A 358 5.69 1.69 -18.81
N ALA A 359 5.96 1.70 -17.51
CA ALA A 359 6.80 2.71 -16.82
C ALA A 359 8.31 2.59 -17.13
N LYS A 360 8.70 1.81 -18.15
CA LYS A 360 10.04 1.94 -18.72
C LYS A 360 10.11 3.31 -19.39
N LEU A 361 10.90 4.19 -18.83
CA LEU A 361 11.13 5.61 -19.18
C LEU A 361 11.59 5.86 -20.63
N THR A 362 11.50 4.88 -21.53
CA THR A 362 12.00 4.93 -22.91
C THR A 362 10.98 5.50 -23.90
N ASP A 363 9.71 5.68 -23.50
CA ASP A 363 8.66 6.25 -24.36
C ASP A 363 8.05 7.50 -23.71
N PRO A 364 8.54 8.70 -24.05
CA PRO A 364 8.06 9.95 -23.47
C PRO A 364 6.55 10.20 -23.70
N ASN A 365 5.99 9.70 -24.82
CA ASN A 365 4.58 9.89 -25.13
C ASN A 365 3.68 9.05 -24.24
N LYS A 366 4.09 7.82 -23.91
CA LYS A 366 3.34 6.98 -22.95
C LYS A 366 3.41 7.55 -21.54
N LEU A 367 4.60 8.00 -21.12
CA LEU A 367 4.76 8.63 -19.81
C LEU A 367 3.90 9.89 -19.69
N ARG A 368 3.86 10.74 -20.74
CA ARG A 368 3.01 11.92 -20.79
C ARG A 368 1.53 11.55 -20.66
N LYS A 369 1.03 10.60 -21.46
CA LYS A 369 -0.36 10.13 -21.39
C LYS A 369 -0.73 9.59 -20.02
N LEU A 370 0.18 8.84 -19.38
CA LEU A 370 -0.03 8.30 -18.04
C LEU A 370 -0.10 9.43 -17.00
N ALA A 371 0.79 10.42 -17.10
CA ALA A 371 0.79 11.58 -16.22
C ALA A 371 -0.50 12.40 -16.36
N GLU A 372 -0.92 12.70 -17.61
CA GLU A 372 -2.18 13.39 -17.90
C GLU A 372 -3.38 12.61 -17.34
N ALA A 373 -3.47 11.30 -17.61
CA ALA A 373 -4.53 10.46 -17.08
C ALA A 373 -4.55 10.41 -15.55
N ALA A 374 -3.37 10.33 -14.90
CA ALA A 374 -3.29 10.31 -13.45
C ALA A 374 -3.73 11.64 -12.83
N THR A 375 -3.29 12.79 -13.39
CA THR A 375 -3.66 14.12 -12.88
C THR A 375 -5.14 14.45 -13.08
N ASP A 376 -5.76 13.95 -14.14
CA ASP A 376 -7.19 14.14 -14.41
C ASP A 376 -8.07 13.19 -13.58
N ALA A 377 -7.55 11.97 -13.25
CA ALA A 377 -8.31 10.89 -12.63
C ALA A 377 -8.27 10.91 -11.09
N LEU A 378 -7.18 11.43 -10.50
CA LEU A 378 -6.95 11.28 -9.07
C LEU A 378 -7.36 12.50 -8.26
N THR A 379 -7.96 12.22 -7.10
CA THR A 379 -8.04 13.16 -5.98
C THR A 379 -7.11 12.64 -4.89
N VAL A 380 -6.21 13.47 -4.39
CA VAL A 380 -5.16 13.09 -3.43
C VAL A 380 -5.13 14.03 -2.23
N ASP A 381 -4.44 13.62 -1.17
CA ASP A 381 -4.15 14.53 -0.06
C ASP A 381 -3.06 15.56 -0.44
N ASN A 382 -2.93 16.61 0.38
CA ASN A 382 -1.94 17.68 0.19
C ASN A 382 -0.48 17.19 0.26
N GLY A 383 -0.23 15.98 0.75
CA GLY A 383 1.08 15.33 0.74
C GLY A 383 1.51 14.84 -0.65
N LEU A 384 0.55 14.56 -1.55
CA LEU A 384 0.77 14.03 -2.91
C LEU A 384 0.35 15.02 -4.01
N ASP A 385 0.31 16.31 -3.73
CA ASP A 385 -0.28 17.40 -4.51
C ASP A 385 0.46 17.77 -5.80
N THR A 386 1.54 17.09 -6.16
CA THR A 386 2.30 17.33 -7.40
C THR A 386 2.61 16.04 -8.14
N ILE A 387 2.75 16.15 -9.47
CA ILE A 387 3.17 15.02 -10.31
C ILE A 387 4.54 14.47 -9.91
N GLY A 388 5.43 15.34 -9.39
CA GLY A 388 6.73 14.92 -8.86
C GLY A 388 6.59 13.98 -7.67
N LYS A 389 5.77 14.34 -6.68
CA LYS A 389 5.51 13.50 -5.50
C LYS A 389 4.82 12.18 -5.86
N LEU A 390 3.88 12.21 -6.82
CA LEU A 390 3.26 10.98 -7.34
C LEU A 390 4.27 10.07 -8.04
N TYR A 391 5.23 10.66 -8.77
CA TYR A 391 6.32 9.93 -9.40
C TYR A 391 7.26 9.29 -8.36
N ASP A 392 7.66 10.04 -7.33
CA ASP A 392 8.51 9.54 -6.25
C ASP A 392 7.84 8.37 -5.52
N LEU A 393 6.56 8.49 -5.22
CA LEU A 393 5.76 7.41 -4.65
C LEU A 393 5.74 6.18 -5.57
N ALA A 394 5.55 6.38 -6.87
CA ALA A 394 5.53 5.28 -7.85
C ALA A 394 6.88 4.55 -7.91
N GLU A 395 8.01 5.26 -7.82
CA GLU A 395 9.36 4.67 -7.78
C GLU A 395 9.60 3.89 -6.47
N GLU A 396 9.10 4.38 -5.32
CA GLU A 396 9.15 3.60 -4.06
C GLU A 396 8.38 2.29 -4.17
N LEU A 397 7.14 2.33 -4.64
CA LEU A 397 6.29 1.15 -4.82
C LEU A 397 6.87 0.18 -5.85
N LYS A 398 7.50 0.68 -6.92
CA LYS A 398 8.11 -0.11 -7.98
C LYS A 398 9.32 -0.91 -7.49
N SER A 399 10.00 -0.46 -6.45
CA SER A 399 11.17 -1.14 -5.88
C SER A 399 10.85 -2.54 -5.33
N VAL A 400 9.59 -2.79 -4.92
CA VAL A 400 9.15 -4.06 -4.33
C VAL A 400 8.85 -5.10 -5.41
N PRO A 401 9.44 -6.31 -5.37
CA PRO A 401 9.13 -7.38 -6.33
C PRO A 401 7.64 -7.76 -6.32
N THR A 402 7.06 -8.06 -7.51
CA THR A 402 5.63 -8.42 -7.62
C THR A 402 5.25 -9.65 -6.79
N GLY A 403 6.14 -10.63 -6.65
CA GLY A 403 5.93 -11.81 -5.78
C GLY A 403 5.98 -11.51 -4.27
N ARG A 404 6.24 -10.24 -3.89
CA ARG A 404 6.21 -9.73 -2.52
C ARG A 404 5.04 -8.75 -2.30
N ILE A 405 4.13 -8.63 -3.27
CA ILE A 405 2.89 -7.85 -3.14
C ILE A 405 1.76 -8.84 -2.87
N THR A 406 1.15 -8.74 -1.70
CA THR A 406 0.07 -9.62 -1.27
C THR A 406 -1.20 -8.80 -1.08
N MET A 407 -2.29 -9.25 -1.68
CA MET A 407 -3.62 -8.68 -1.49
C MET A 407 -4.50 -9.66 -0.73
N THR A 408 -5.28 -9.15 0.22
CA THR A 408 -6.26 -9.95 0.98
C THR A 408 -7.47 -9.11 1.32
N THR A 409 -8.61 -9.76 1.50
CA THR A 409 -9.81 -9.11 2.04
C THR A 409 -9.82 -9.28 3.56
N MET A 410 -10.18 -8.22 4.28
CA MET A 410 -10.36 -8.24 5.73
C MET A 410 -11.29 -9.41 6.14
N PRO A 411 -10.91 -10.23 7.15
CA PRO A 411 -11.79 -11.25 7.68
C PRO A 411 -13.13 -10.66 8.11
N ASN A 412 -14.22 -11.21 7.59
CA ASN A 412 -15.57 -10.72 7.85
C ASN A 412 -16.57 -11.86 7.92
N PHE A 413 -17.71 -11.62 8.55
CA PHE A 413 -18.84 -12.53 8.62
C PHE A 413 -20.15 -11.76 8.36
N TYR A 414 -21.19 -12.47 7.94
CA TYR A 414 -22.50 -11.83 7.72
C TYR A 414 -23.09 -11.33 9.03
N SER A 415 -23.49 -10.04 9.04
CA SER A 415 -24.05 -9.39 10.21
C SER A 415 -25.37 -10.06 10.63
N THR A 416 -25.49 -10.40 11.91
CA THR A 416 -26.76 -10.84 12.51
C THR A 416 -27.68 -9.67 12.86
N ARG A 417 -27.13 -8.43 12.85
CA ARG A 417 -27.86 -7.20 13.19
C ARG A 417 -28.49 -6.53 11.96
N GLN A 418 -27.92 -6.77 10.77
CA GLN A 418 -28.42 -6.20 9.52
C GLN A 418 -28.21 -7.17 8.37
N ALA A 419 -29.31 -7.63 7.77
CA ALA A 419 -29.30 -8.57 6.65
C ALA A 419 -28.54 -8.00 5.45
N GLY A 420 -27.78 -8.85 4.74
CA GLY A 420 -27.01 -8.48 3.57
C GLY A 420 -25.75 -7.66 3.86
N LYS A 421 -25.41 -7.40 5.13
CA LYS A 421 -24.21 -6.65 5.55
C LYS A 421 -23.21 -7.57 6.24
N VAL A 422 -21.97 -7.10 6.35
CA VAL A 422 -20.89 -7.86 6.99
C VAL A 422 -20.28 -7.06 8.14
N GLU A 423 -19.65 -7.78 9.07
CA GLU A 423 -18.91 -7.20 10.19
C GLU A 423 -17.51 -7.81 10.24
N PRO A 424 -16.49 -7.09 10.76
CA PRO A 424 -15.15 -7.65 10.96
C PRO A 424 -15.20 -8.87 11.87
N THR A 425 -14.58 -9.99 11.48
CA THR A 425 -14.49 -11.19 12.32
C THR A 425 -13.65 -10.90 13.57
N PRO A 426 -14.23 -11.02 14.77
CA PRO A 426 -13.49 -10.77 16.00
C PRO A 426 -12.23 -11.64 16.11
N GLY A 427 -11.13 -11.04 16.54
CA GLY A 427 -9.84 -11.70 16.66
C GLY A 427 -9.08 -11.81 15.35
N GLU A 428 -9.69 -12.33 14.28
CA GLU A 428 -9.01 -12.49 12.98
C GLU A 428 -8.75 -11.15 12.28
N ALA A 429 -9.73 -10.25 12.24
CA ALA A 429 -9.55 -8.92 11.68
C ALA A 429 -8.52 -8.12 12.48
N GLU A 430 -8.58 -8.17 13.82
CA GLU A 430 -7.61 -7.51 14.68
C GLU A 430 -6.20 -8.07 14.50
N GLU A 431 -6.05 -9.39 14.32
CA GLU A 431 -4.75 -10.00 14.03
C GLU A 431 -4.19 -9.51 12.69
N LEU A 432 -5.02 -9.40 11.65
CA LEU A 432 -4.61 -8.81 10.37
C LEU A 432 -4.14 -7.36 10.56
N PHE A 433 -4.91 -6.54 11.28
CA PHE A 433 -4.54 -5.14 11.54
C PHE A 433 -3.27 -5.03 12.40
N ARG A 434 -3.10 -5.92 13.37
CA ARG A 434 -1.88 -6.01 14.18
C ARG A 434 -0.66 -6.31 13.29
N MET A 435 -0.78 -7.24 12.33
CA MET A 435 0.30 -7.54 11.40
C MET A 435 0.74 -6.30 10.62
N ILE A 436 -0.21 -5.51 10.13
CA ILE A 436 0.08 -4.26 9.43
C ILE A 436 0.75 -3.24 10.36
N ARG A 437 0.19 -3.00 11.56
CA ARG A 437 0.76 -2.07 12.55
C ARG A 437 2.19 -2.44 12.99
N GLU A 438 2.50 -3.73 12.99
CA GLU A 438 3.81 -4.26 13.39
C GLU A 438 4.74 -4.51 12.19
N ASP A 439 4.37 -4.07 10.99
CA ASP A 439 5.14 -4.24 9.74
C ASP A 439 5.49 -5.72 9.46
N ILE A 440 4.54 -6.63 9.73
CA ILE A 440 4.68 -8.07 9.50
C ILE A 440 4.15 -8.42 8.11
N PRO A 441 4.99 -8.99 7.21
CA PRO A 441 4.58 -9.32 5.86
C PRO A 441 3.42 -10.33 5.80
N LEU A 442 2.41 -10.05 4.99
CA LEU A 442 1.26 -10.96 4.80
C LEU A 442 1.58 -12.17 3.92
N ASP A 443 2.71 -12.17 3.21
CA ASP A 443 3.15 -13.29 2.36
C ASP A 443 3.84 -14.43 3.13
N GLY A 444 3.95 -14.30 4.47
CA GLY A 444 4.60 -15.27 5.34
C GLY A 444 6.12 -15.36 5.18
N LYS A 445 6.72 -14.51 4.34
CA LYS A 445 8.17 -14.46 4.15
C LYS A 445 8.79 -13.40 5.05
N PRO A 446 9.97 -13.64 5.63
CA PRO A 446 10.61 -12.65 6.48
C PRO A 446 10.91 -11.35 5.70
N SER A 447 10.75 -10.20 6.36
CA SER A 447 11.29 -8.92 5.93
C SER A 447 12.81 -9.03 5.81
N LYS A 448 13.44 -8.23 4.95
CA LYS A 448 14.89 -8.05 5.00
C LYS A 448 15.18 -7.46 6.38
N ARG A 449 15.88 -8.19 7.24
CA ARG A 449 16.31 -7.63 8.53
C ARG A 449 17.08 -6.35 8.23
N ALA A 450 16.51 -5.21 8.55
CA ALA A 450 17.25 -3.97 8.61
C ALA A 450 18.39 -4.21 9.60
N LYS A 451 19.63 -4.13 9.12
CA LYS A 451 20.76 -4.08 10.05
C LYS A 451 20.56 -2.80 10.85
N PRO A 452 20.60 -2.86 12.19
CA PRO A 452 20.60 -1.65 12.99
C PRO A 452 21.63 -0.69 12.38
N ALA A 453 21.32 0.58 12.29
CA ALA A 453 22.34 1.57 12.06
C ALA A 453 23.39 1.31 13.14
N ALA A 454 24.63 1.04 12.74
CA ALA A 454 25.71 0.83 13.72
C ALA A 454 25.76 2.13 14.55
N SER A 455 25.61 1.98 15.87
CA SER A 455 25.82 3.13 16.75
C SER A 455 27.19 3.71 16.45
N LYS A 456 27.29 5.03 16.45
CA LYS A 456 28.59 5.73 16.36
C LYS A 456 29.40 5.53 17.65
N ASP A 457 28.73 5.13 18.72
CA ASP A 457 29.29 4.83 20.01
C ASP A 457 29.63 3.33 20.10
N PRO A 458 30.89 2.94 20.27
CA PRO A 458 31.27 1.53 20.46
C PRO A 458 30.75 1.01 21.79
N ALA A 459 30.18 -0.19 21.81
CA ALA A 459 29.73 -0.81 23.04
C ALA A 459 30.89 -1.06 24.00
N ALA A 460 30.72 -0.70 25.27
CA ALA A 460 31.64 -1.05 26.36
C ALA A 460 31.64 -2.57 26.62
N ALA A 461 32.62 -3.04 27.36
CA ALA A 461 32.66 -4.45 27.76
C ALA A 461 31.42 -4.81 28.61
N PRO A 462 30.85 -6.02 28.49
CA PRO A 462 29.69 -6.43 29.27
C PRO A 462 29.84 -6.23 30.78
N ALA A 463 31.04 -6.51 31.32
CA ALA A 463 31.33 -6.36 32.75
C ALA A 463 31.33 -4.88 33.22
N GLU A 464 31.54 -3.93 32.32
CA GLU A 464 31.56 -2.50 32.62
C GLU A 464 30.16 -1.87 32.47
N THR A 465 29.28 -2.51 31.69
CA THR A 465 27.94 -2.05 31.38
C THR A 465 26.97 -2.34 32.54
N ALA A 466 26.46 -1.27 33.17
CA ALA A 466 25.42 -1.40 34.20
C ALA A 466 24.05 -1.45 33.58
N VAL A 467 23.23 -2.45 33.91
CA VAL A 467 21.89 -2.63 33.39
C VAL A 467 20.86 -2.74 34.51
N THR A 468 19.89 -1.87 34.52
CA THR A 468 18.72 -1.96 35.41
C THR A 468 17.60 -2.74 34.71
N VAL A 469 17.09 -3.81 35.36
CA VAL A 469 16.01 -4.62 34.79
C VAL A 469 14.74 -4.39 35.55
N ARG A 470 13.69 -3.96 34.86
CA ARG A 470 12.35 -3.68 35.41
C ARG A 470 11.31 -4.69 34.90
N ASN A 471 10.40 -5.08 35.80
CA ASN A 471 9.32 -6.00 35.48
C ASN A 471 8.08 -5.23 35.01
N GLY A 472 7.86 -5.13 33.70
CA GLY A 472 6.71 -4.50 33.04
C GLY A 472 5.64 -5.49 32.57
N THR A 473 5.65 -6.74 33.04
CA THR A 473 4.82 -7.83 32.51
C THR A 473 3.34 -7.79 32.92
N TYR A 474 2.92 -6.82 33.72
CA TYR A 474 1.53 -6.69 34.14
C TYR A 474 0.60 -6.41 32.96
N THR A 475 -0.53 -7.12 32.91
CA THR A 475 -1.68 -6.83 32.02
C THR A 475 -2.96 -6.79 32.83
N ASP A 476 -4.04 -6.22 32.27
CA ASP A 476 -5.35 -6.17 32.95
C ASP A 476 -5.98 -7.58 33.12
N GLN A 477 -5.53 -8.54 32.31
CA GLN A 477 -5.99 -9.94 32.38
C GLN A 477 -5.09 -10.83 33.23
N LEU A 478 -3.82 -10.50 33.33
CA LEU A 478 -2.80 -11.28 34.03
C LEU A 478 -1.96 -10.35 34.92
N GLY A 479 -1.83 -10.65 36.20
CA GLY A 479 -0.94 -9.93 37.10
C GLY A 479 0.51 -9.94 36.63
N SER A 480 1.43 -9.26 37.34
CA SER A 480 2.86 -9.31 37.04
C SER A 480 3.42 -10.73 37.16
N ALA A 481 4.26 -11.14 36.21
CA ALA A 481 5.06 -12.36 36.36
C ALA A 481 6.07 -12.15 37.49
N GLN A 482 5.89 -12.87 38.63
CA GLN A 482 6.72 -12.69 39.80
C GLN A 482 8.17 -13.06 39.51
N GLY A 483 9.13 -12.30 40.08
CA GLY A 483 10.56 -12.56 39.93
C GLY A 483 11.12 -12.33 38.52
N ARG A 484 10.33 -11.89 37.55
CA ARG A 484 10.76 -11.81 36.15
C ARG A 484 11.98 -10.89 35.94
N ALA A 485 12.05 -9.75 36.60
CA ALA A 485 13.22 -8.86 36.54
C ALA A 485 14.46 -9.55 37.05
N THR A 486 14.38 -10.29 38.16
CA THR A 486 15.48 -11.04 38.75
C THR A 486 15.95 -12.15 37.81
N THR A 487 15.05 -12.92 37.24
CA THR A 487 15.38 -13.97 36.25
C THR A 487 16.13 -13.38 35.07
N VAL A 488 15.65 -12.28 34.49
CA VAL A 488 16.28 -11.66 33.32
C VAL A 488 17.61 -10.99 33.69
N ALA A 489 17.76 -10.43 34.89
CA ALA A 489 19.05 -9.94 35.38
C ALA A 489 20.07 -11.08 35.45
N GLY A 490 19.70 -12.24 36.00
CA GLY A 490 20.55 -13.43 36.01
C GLY A 490 20.94 -13.95 34.61
N LEU A 491 20.03 -13.82 33.61
CA LEU A 491 20.35 -14.12 32.21
C LEU A 491 21.42 -13.16 31.64
N LEU A 492 21.40 -11.90 32.04
CA LEU A 492 22.41 -10.91 31.65
C LEU A 492 23.76 -11.22 32.35
N GLU A 493 23.72 -11.55 33.64
CA GLU A 493 24.93 -11.95 34.38
C GLU A 493 25.63 -13.16 33.75
N ALA A 494 24.85 -14.18 33.36
CA ALA A 494 25.35 -15.35 32.63
C ALA A 494 26.00 -15.02 31.29
N LYS A 495 25.70 -13.83 30.72
CA LYS A 495 26.29 -13.30 29.49
C LYS A 495 27.40 -12.27 29.72
N GLY A 496 27.88 -12.17 30.97
CA GLY A 496 28.99 -11.31 31.35
C GLY A 496 28.61 -9.90 31.83
N TYR A 497 27.33 -9.53 31.88
CA TYR A 497 26.88 -8.26 32.44
C TYR A 497 26.79 -8.31 33.95
N THR A 498 27.95 -8.38 34.62
CA THR A 498 28.06 -8.57 36.09
C THR A 498 27.45 -7.43 36.92
N ARG A 499 27.14 -6.31 36.29
CA ARG A 499 26.51 -5.15 36.92
C ARG A 499 25.00 -5.04 36.61
N ALA A 500 24.38 -6.11 36.07
CA ALA A 500 22.93 -6.18 35.88
C ALA A 500 22.22 -6.33 37.24
N LYS A 501 21.15 -5.54 37.46
CA LYS A 501 20.38 -5.58 38.71
C LYS A 501 18.88 -5.47 38.43
N ALA A 502 18.08 -6.25 39.13
CA ALA A 502 16.65 -6.12 39.14
C ALA A 502 16.24 -4.87 39.95
N ASP A 503 15.29 -4.10 39.41
CA ASP A 503 14.64 -2.95 40.04
C ASP A 503 13.26 -3.35 40.57
N THR A 504 12.82 -2.66 41.60
CA THR A 504 11.49 -2.83 42.20
C THR A 504 10.37 -2.10 41.43
N LEU A 505 10.72 -1.14 40.57
CA LEU A 505 9.76 -0.44 39.76
C LEU A 505 9.13 -1.38 38.72
N THR A 506 7.80 -1.37 38.65
CA THR A 506 6.99 -2.24 37.79
C THR A 506 6.16 -1.43 36.79
N PRO A 507 6.78 -0.84 35.75
CA PRO A 507 6.03 -0.12 34.72
C PRO A 507 5.17 -1.10 33.92
N ARG A 508 3.99 -0.66 33.48
CA ARG A 508 3.18 -1.47 32.56
C ARG A 508 3.68 -1.29 31.13
N THR A 509 4.04 -2.38 30.46
CA THR A 509 4.36 -2.34 29.04
C THR A 509 4.01 -3.65 28.34
N ALA A 510 3.39 -3.53 27.17
CA ALA A 510 3.08 -4.70 26.33
C ALA A 510 4.33 -5.30 25.68
N LYS A 511 5.35 -4.48 25.42
CA LYS A 511 6.58 -4.87 24.71
C LYS A 511 7.82 -4.67 25.56
N THR A 512 8.73 -5.63 25.47
CA THR A 512 10.07 -5.53 26.08
C THR A 512 10.88 -4.47 25.33
N THR A 513 11.51 -3.56 26.09
CA THR A 513 12.33 -2.46 25.54
C THR A 513 13.63 -2.31 26.30
N VAL A 514 14.71 -1.96 25.60
CA VAL A 514 15.98 -1.51 26.19
C VAL A 514 16.04 0.01 26.03
N GLN A 515 16.02 0.74 27.14
CA GLN A 515 15.96 2.19 27.19
C GLN A 515 17.32 2.76 27.59
N PHE A 516 17.69 3.91 27.01
CA PHE A 516 18.93 4.62 27.31
C PHE A 516 18.73 6.14 27.25
N PRO A 517 19.42 6.97 28.09
CA PRO A 517 19.17 8.39 28.20
C PRO A 517 19.92 9.24 27.15
N SER A 518 21.11 8.82 26.74
CA SER A 518 22.03 9.64 25.94
C SER A 518 22.71 8.84 24.83
N ALA A 519 23.18 9.50 23.77
CA ALA A 519 23.71 8.85 22.59
C ALA A 519 25.00 8.04 22.83
N ASP A 520 25.74 8.36 23.88
CA ASP A 520 26.94 7.67 24.34
C ASP A 520 26.67 6.31 25.03
N LEU A 521 25.42 5.96 25.26
CA LEU A 521 24.98 4.65 25.76
C LEU A 521 24.21 3.84 24.73
N GLU A 522 24.10 4.32 23.50
CA GLU A 522 23.33 3.64 22.46
C GLU A 522 23.98 2.31 22.06
N GLY A 523 25.32 2.29 21.91
CA GLY A 523 26.06 1.08 21.59
C GLY A 523 25.91 0.01 22.65
N ASP A 524 25.99 0.39 23.92
CA ASP A 524 25.80 -0.49 25.07
C ASP A 524 24.38 -1.05 25.12
N ALA A 525 23.35 -0.21 24.92
CA ALA A 525 21.95 -0.63 24.87
C ALA A 525 21.68 -1.61 23.72
N GLN A 526 22.29 -1.38 22.55
CA GLN A 526 22.23 -2.32 21.41
C GLN A 526 22.92 -3.65 21.72
N ALA A 527 24.06 -3.64 22.43
CA ALA A 527 24.76 -4.83 22.85
C ALA A 527 23.94 -5.66 23.84
N VAL A 528 23.30 -5.03 24.84
CA VAL A 528 22.37 -5.67 25.78
C VAL A 528 21.20 -6.33 25.04
N ALA A 529 20.55 -5.62 24.12
CA ALA A 529 19.47 -6.17 23.31
C ALA A 529 19.92 -7.39 22.50
N LYS A 530 21.07 -7.29 21.85
CA LYS A 530 21.67 -8.38 21.07
C LYS A 530 21.98 -9.61 21.93
N ALA A 531 22.51 -9.41 23.14
CA ALA A 531 22.86 -10.49 24.07
C ALA A 531 21.64 -11.33 24.47
N LEU A 532 20.48 -10.72 24.61
CA LEU A 532 19.23 -11.39 24.97
C LEU A 532 18.34 -11.78 23.76
N GLY A 533 18.79 -11.46 22.54
CA GLY A 533 18.00 -11.71 21.32
C GLY A 533 16.79 -10.78 21.16
N ILE A 534 16.76 -9.66 21.88
CA ILE A 534 15.74 -8.62 21.77
C ILE A 534 15.94 -7.89 20.44
N PRO A 535 14.87 -7.62 19.66
CA PRO A 535 14.99 -6.90 18.40
C PRO A 535 15.60 -5.51 18.61
N ALA A 536 16.47 -5.08 17.70
CA ALA A 536 17.11 -3.76 17.77
C ALA A 536 16.09 -2.59 17.75
N GLY A 537 14.92 -2.75 17.12
CA GLY A 537 13.81 -1.79 17.17
C GLY A 537 13.19 -1.60 18.57
N SER A 538 13.54 -2.48 19.53
CA SER A 538 13.15 -2.34 20.94
C SER A 538 14.13 -1.48 21.74
N VAL A 539 15.25 -1.04 21.15
CA VAL A 539 16.21 -0.12 21.78
C VAL A 539 15.73 1.30 21.57
N LYS A 540 15.50 2.06 22.66
CA LYS A 540 14.87 3.38 22.61
C LYS A 540 15.59 4.39 23.47
N LYS A 541 15.87 5.55 22.89
CA LYS A 541 16.32 6.72 23.63
C LYS A 541 15.14 7.35 24.38
N THR A 542 15.33 7.64 25.68
CA THR A 542 14.34 8.32 26.51
C THR A 542 15.01 9.02 27.67
N ASP A 543 14.47 10.15 28.10
CA ASP A 543 14.88 10.92 29.29
C ASP A 543 14.30 10.36 30.61
N GLN A 544 13.45 9.33 30.53
CA GLN A 544 12.79 8.70 31.67
C GLN A 544 13.69 7.74 32.45
N VAL A 545 14.93 7.53 32.01
CA VAL A 545 15.90 6.65 32.64
C VAL A 545 17.24 7.35 32.81
N THR A 546 18.00 6.97 33.85
CA THR A 546 19.32 7.54 34.13
C THR A 546 20.48 6.70 33.60
N GLY A 547 20.19 5.53 33.09
CA GLY A 547 21.16 4.57 32.54
C GLY A 547 20.46 3.51 31.71
N ILE A 548 21.19 2.49 31.24
CA ILE A 548 20.62 1.41 30.47
C ILE A 548 19.57 0.68 31.31
N THR A 549 18.33 0.72 30.87
CA THR A 549 17.20 0.11 31.56
C THR A 549 16.47 -0.85 30.62
N LEU A 550 16.48 -2.14 30.99
CA LEU A 550 15.69 -3.16 30.32
C LEU A 550 14.31 -3.26 31.00
N VAL A 551 13.26 -2.88 30.32
CA VAL A 551 11.88 -3.09 30.77
C VAL A 551 11.34 -4.34 30.10
N VAL A 552 11.15 -5.42 30.86
CA VAL A 552 10.60 -6.69 30.39
C VAL A 552 9.08 -6.56 30.28
N GLY A 553 8.54 -6.64 29.07
CA GLY A 553 7.12 -6.46 28.79
C GLY A 553 6.28 -7.74 28.90
N ALA A 554 4.97 -7.59 28.70
CA ALA A 554 4.03 -8.72 28.67
C ALA A 554 4.34 -9.74 27.58
N ASP A 555 5.09 -9.37 26.56
CA ASP A 555 5.56 -10.22 25.46
C ASP A 555 6.68 -11.19 25.87
N TRP A 556 7.27 -11.07 27.09
CA TRP A 556 8.32 -11.96 27.58
C TRP A 556 8.13 -12.33 29.05
N ARG A 557 7.00 -12.94 29.37
CA ARG A 557 6.63 -13.31 30.74
C ARG A 557 7.38 -14.54 31.27
N GLU A 558 7.86 -15.41 30.37
CA GLU A 558 8.43 -16.72 30.68
C GLU A 558 9.64 -17.03 29.77
N GLY A 559 10.44 -18.04 30.17
CA GLY A 559 11.55 -18.55 29.36
C GLY A 559 12.82 -17.72 29.43
N ASP A 560 13.95 -18.33 29.02
CA ASP A 560 15.30 -17.79 29.12
C ASP A 560 15.76 -17.07 27.85
N THR A 561 14.95 -17.07 26.81
CA THR A 561 15.20 -16.37 25.55
C THR A 561 14.02 -15.49 25.23
N TYR A 562 14.30 -14.29 24.68
CA TYR A 562 13.25 -13.42 24.17
C TYR A 562 12.43 -14.18 23.10
N PRO A 563 11.10 -14.21 23.20
CA PRO A 563 10.28 -14.93 22.25
C PRO A 563 10.52 -14.40 20.85
N LYS A 564 10.99 -15.25 19.97
CA LYS A 564 10.99 -14.90 18.53
C LYS A 564 9.53 -14.67 18.12
N PRO A 565 9.22 -13.59 17.40
CA PRO A 565 7.90 -13.47 16.79
C PRO A 565 7.60 -14.81 16.10
N LYS A 566 6.53 -15.50 16.50
CA LYS A 566 6.09 -16.68 15.76
C LYS A 566 6.03 -16.23 14.31
N ALA A 567 6.78 -16.90 13.43
CA ALA A 567 6.56 -16.74 12.00
C ALA A 567 5.06 -16.99 11.85
N THR A 568 4.33 -15.91 11.68
CA THR A 568 2.88 -15.97 11.59
C THR A 568 2.60 -16.82 10.37
N GLY A 569 1.84 -17.89 10.58
CA GLY A 569 1.26 -18.66 9.49
C GLY A 569 0.60 -17.70 8.48
N LYS A 570 0.06 -18.23 7.41
CA LYS A 570 -0.70 -17.46 6.42
C LYS A 570 -1.56 -16.40 7.14
N ALA A 571 -1.43 -15.14 6.71
CA ALA A 571 -2.20 -14.05 7.28
C ALA A 571 -3.69 -14.37 7.27
N PRO A 572 -4.43 -14.02 8.31
CA PRO A 572 -5.87 -14.13 8.29
C PRO A 572 -6.43 -13.23 7.17
N GLY A 573 -7.49 -13.69 6.53
CA GLY A 573 -8.13 -12.99 5.42
C GLY A 573 -8.62 -13.93 4.35
N SER A 574 -9.55 -13.47 3.55
CA SER A 574 -10.10 -14.17 2.40
C SER A 574 -9.58 -13.59 1.08
N ASN A 575 -9.77 -14.34 -0.02
CA ASN A 575 -9.33 -13.91 -1.36
C ASN A 575 -7.85 -13.50 -1.44
N THR A 576 -6.99 -14.12 -0.64
CA THR A 576 -5.56 -13.80 -0.64
C THR A 576 -4.93 -14.16 -1.98
N SER A 577 -4.27 -13.18 -2.62
CA SER A 577 -3.59 -13.33 -3.90
C SER A 577 -2.26 -12.58 -3.90
N ARG A 578 -1.35 -12.93 -4.82
CA ARG A 578 -0.11 -12.19 -5.04
C ARG A 578 -0.10 -11.55 -6.43
N ALA A 579 0.58 -10.42 -6.55
CA ALA A 579 0.62 -9.68 -7.80
C ALA A 579 1.37 -10.42 -8.94
N ASP A 580 2.20 -11.44 -8.63
CA ASP A 580 2.85 -12.31 -9.62
C ASP A 580 1.96 -13.49 -10.06
N GLN A 581 0.84 -13.74 -9.37
CA GLN A 581 -0.07 -14.82 -9.74
C GLN A 581 -1.00 -14.39 -10.87
N SER A 582 -1.11 -15.26 -11.87
CA SER A 582 -2.11 -15.20 -12.94
C SER A 582 -3.13 -16.30 -12.69
N GLY A 583 -4.38 -15.94 -12.62
CA GLY A 583 -5.49 -16.87 -12.53
C GLY A 583 -6.64 -16.36 -13.39
N CYS A 584 -7.67 -17.18 -13.60
CA CYS A 584 -8.89 -16.74 -14.26
C CYS A 584 -10.01 -16.69 -13.22
N MET A 585 -10.94 -15.74 -13.40
CA MET A 585 -12.19 -15.73 -12.66
C MET A 585 -13.07 -16.89 -13.13
N THR A 586 -13.72 -17.54 -12.17
CA THR A 586 -14.62 -18.66 -12.45
C THR A 586 -16.01 -18.12 -12.77
N VAL A 587 -16.47 -18.41 -13.98
CA VAL A 587 -17.75 -17.94 -14.51
C VAL A 587 -18.87 -18.90 -14.13
N ASP A 588 -19.98 -18.35 -13.60
CA ASP A 588 -21.20 -19.09 -13.33
C ASP A 588 -21.80 -19.63 -14.64
N PRO A 589 -22.13 -20.93 -14.72
CA PRO A 589 -22.69 -21.53 -15.92
C PRO A 589 -23.97 -20.87 -16.45
N ASN A 590 -24.75 -20.20 -15.59
CA ASN A 590 -25.96 -19.49 -15.97
C ASN A 590 -25.71 -18.18 -16.73
N PHE A 591 -24.48 -17.70 -16.75
CA PHE A 591 -24.05 -16.45 -17.39
C PHE A 591 -23.07 -16.67 -18.54
N THR A 592 -23.08 -17.85 -19.15
CA THR A 592 -22.31 -18.20 -20.33
C THR A 592 -23.14 -18.03 -21.62
N TRP A 593 -22.46 -17.75 -22.74
CA TRP A 593 -23.08 -17.65 -24.08
C TRP A 593 -22.33 -18.50 -25.10
#